data_470244559700e4db2bfedf8caafe6a15
#
_entry.id   470244559700e4db2bfedf8caafe6a15
#
_cell.length_a   1.000
_cell.length_b   1.000
_cell.length_c   1.000
_cell.angle_alpha   90.00
_cell.angle_beta   90.00
_cell.angle_gamma   90.00
#
_symmetry.space_group_name_H-M   'P 1'
#
loop_
_entity.id
_entity.type
_entity.pdbx_description
1 polymer ?
#
loop_
_entity_poly.entity_id
_entity_poly.type
_entity_poly.pdbx_seq_one_letter_code
_entity_poly.pdbx_strand_id
1 'polypeptide(L)'
;MTDPPRRRRYGRIILILLILCVVAWIAWLIVNGFSTPSVTYAPDDARAPEGTRIKVEVLNATKTKGLARRATLYLRDRGFDVVGSGNVTEQRATTIVYDRSSHPDWARLVARAMHAPVAARSDSSRYLDVTVLLGNDWRPPPLPFHP
;
A
#
# COMPACT_ATOMS: atom_id res chain seq x y z
N MET A 1 24.81 -39.15 -51.58
CA MET A 1 23.52 -39.17 -50.83
C MET A 1 23.89 -38.68 -49.45
N THR A 2 23.85 -37.35 -49.26
CA THR A 2 24.36 -36.67 -48.04
C THR A 2 23.14 -36.16 -47.28
N ASP A 3 22.92 -36.75 -46.12
CA ASP A 3 21.87 -36.32 -45.20
C ASP A 3 22.09 -34.86 -44.71
N PRO A 4 21.08 -33.99 -44.74
CA PRO A 4 21.23 -32.64 -44.22
C PRO A 4 21.23 -32.64 -42.69
N PRO A 5 21.96 -31.74 -42.06
CA PRO A 5 22.28 -31.80 -40.65
C PRO A 5 21.05 -31.54 -39.77
N ARG A 6 20.66 -32.53 -39.00
CA ARG A 6 19.61 -32.50 -37.94
C ARG A 6 19.85 -31.42 -36.88
N ARG A 7 21.04 -30.82 -36.78
CA ARG A 7 21.43 -29.81 -35.80
C ARG A 7 20.63 -28.50 -35.82
N ARG A 8 20.16 -28.05 -37.02
CA ARG A 8 19.43 -26.77 -37.13
C ARG A 8 17.99 -26.80 -36.56
N ARG A 9 17.36 -27.96 -36.49
CA ARG A 9 15.99 -28.09 -35.95
C ARG A 9 15.98 -28.03 -34.42
N TYR A 10 16.98 -28.63 -33.77
CA TYR A 10 17.09 -28.57 -32.30
C TYR A 10 17.40 -27.17 -31.78
N GLY A 11 18.21 -26.39 -32.49
CA GLY A 11 18.50 -25.01 -32.13
C GLY A 11 17.27 -24.12 -32.09
N ARG A 12 16.35 -24.30 -33.05
CA ARG A 12 15.07 -23.56 -33.07
C ARG A 12 14.13 -24.01 -31.95
N ILE A 13 14.08 -25.29 -31.63
CA ILE A 13 13.27 -25.84 -30.55
C ILE A 13 13.78 -25.33 -29.19
N ILE A 14 15.09 -25.35 -28.99
CA ILE A 14 15.73 -24.83 -27.76
C ILE A 14 15.44 -23.32 -27.61
N LEU A 15 15.54 -22.55 -28.69
CA LEU A 15 15.22 -21.12 -28.67
C LEU A 15 13.77 -20.85 -28.28
N ILE A 16 12.81 -21.60 -28.86
CA ILE A 16 11.39 -21.48 -28.54
C ILE A 16 11.12 -21.83 -27.09
N LEU A 17 11.71 -22.90 -26.56
CA LEU A 17 11.58 -23.28 -25.15
C LEU A 17 12.13 -22.20 -24.20
N LEU A 18 13.26 -21.58 -24.55
CA LEU A 18 13.87 -20.50 -23.78
C LEU A 18 12.94 -19.27 -23.74
N ILE A 19 12.36 -18.89 -24.89
CA ILE A 19 11.39 -17.78 -24.96
C ILE A 19 10.15 -18.09 -24.12
N LEU A 20 9.61 -19.30 -24.19
CA LEU A 20 8.46 -19.71 -23.38
C LEU A 20 8.76 -19.69 -21.89
N CYS A 21 9.96 -20.12 -21.47
CA CYS A 21 10.39 -20.02 -20.07
C CYS A 21 10.48 -18.57 -19.59
N VAL A 22 11.03 -17.66 -20.42
CA VAL A 22 11.15 -16.24 -20.08
C VAL A 22 9.76 -15.60 -19.99
N VAL A 23 8.87 -15.90 -20.92
CA VAL A 23 7.48 -15.38 -20.91
C VAL A 23 6.74 -15.91 -19.68
N ALA A 24 6.87 -17.19 -19.35
CA ALA A 24 6.27 -17.78 -18.15
C ALA A 24 6.82 -17.15 -16.87
N TRP A 25 8.12 -16.88 -16.83
CA TRP A 25 8.75 -16.22 -15.69
C TRP A 25 8.30 -14.78 -15.51
N ILE A 26 8.19 -14.01 -16.62
CA ILE A 26 7.64 -12.65 -16.61
C ILE A 26 6.17 -12.66 -16.19
N ALA A 27 5.36 -13.59 -16.71
CA ALA A 27 3.97 -13.75 -16.32
C ALA A 27 3.84 -14.09 -14.81
N TRP A 28 4.72 -14.96 -14.30
CA TRP A 28 4.79 -15.29 -12.89
C TRP A 28 5.17 -14.08 -12.02
N LEU A 29 6.14 -13.24 -12.48
CA LEU A 29 6.50 -11.98 -11.80
C LEU A 29 5.34 -10.99 -11.80
N ILE A 30 4.59 -10.88 -12.92
CA ILE A 30 3.43 -9.99 -13.00
C ILE A 30 2.33 -10.47 -12.05
N VAL A 31 2.00 -11.76 -12.06
CA VAL A 31 0.95 -12.33 -11.20
C VAL A 31 1.33 -12.24 -9.71
N ASN A 32 2.58 -12.51 -9.34
CA ASN A 32 3.02 -12.47 -7.94
C ASN A 32 3.50 -11.08 -7.49
N GLY A 33 3.96 -10.22 -8.40
CA GLY A 33 4.34 -8.83 -8.11
C GLY A 33 3.15 -7.90 -7.91
N PHE A 34 1.98 -8.24 -8.48
CA PHE A 34 0.71 -7.52 -8.30
C PHE A 34 -0.28 -8.24 -7.39
N SER A 35 0.18 -9.21 -6.59
CA SER A 35 -0.63 -9.69 -5.48
C SER A 35 -0.80 -8.54 -4.49
N THR A 36 -1.73 -7.64 -4.79
CA THR A 36 -2.32 -6.78 -3.77
C THR A 36 -2.86 -7.74 -2.72
N PRO A 37 -2.35 -7.73 -1.48
CA PRO A 37 -2.97 -8.51 -0.44
C PRO A 37 -4.43 -8.09 -0.42
N SER A 38 -5.34 -9.04 -0.66
CA SER A 38 -6.76 -8.85 -0.48
C SER A 38 -6.95 -8.56 1.02
N VAL A 39 -7.00 -7.27 1.35
CA VAL A 39 -7.26 -6.81 2.71
C VAL A 39 -8.72 -7.16 2.97
N THR A 40 -8.95 -8.28 3.61
CA THR A 40 -10.25 -8.58 4.21
C THR A 40 -10.43 -7.56 5.31
N TYR A 41 -11.21 -6.53 5.04
CA TYR A 41 -11.59 -5.53 6.04
C TYR A 41 -12.46 -6.21 7.09
N ALA A 42 -11.86 -6.53 8.23
CA ALA A 42 -12.63 -6.82 9.42
C ALA A 42 -13.29 -5.54 9.92
N PRO A 43 -14.49 -5.61 10.55
CA PRO A 43 -15.26 -4.42 10.89
C PRO A 43 -14.48 -3.48 11.81
N ASP A 44 -14.72 -2.25 11.63
CA ASP A 44 -14.48 -0.92 12.23
C ASP A 44 -13.63 -0.73 13.53
N ASP A 45 -12.99 -1.77 14.09
CA ASP A 45 -12.34 -1.75 15.41
C ASP A 45 -10.80 -1.66 15.39
N ALA A 46 -10.18 -1.27 14.27
CA ALA A 46 -8.72 -1.12 14.25
C ALA A 46 -8.30 0.08 15.10
N ARG A 47 -7.85 -0.23 16.32
CA ARG A 47 -7.34 0.73 17.30
C ARG A 47 -5.86 0.46 17.59
N ALA A 48 -5.14 1.51 17.98
CA ALA A 48 -3.79 1.33 18.49
C ALA A 48 -3.85 0.51 19.81
N PRO A 49 -2.95 -0.46 20.01
CA PRO A 49 -2.87 -1.20 21.27
C PRO A 49 -2.58 -0.26 22.44
N GLU A 50 -3.19 -0.52 23.60
CA GLU A 50 -2.93 0.26 24.81
C GLU A 50 -1.43 0.26 25.15
N GLY A 51 -0.90 1.42 25.48
CA GLY A 51 0.51 1.61 25.78
C GLY A 51 1.44 1.65 24.58
N THR A 52 0.93 1.45 23.35
CA THR A 52 1.75 1.53 22.13
C THR A 52 1.52 2.86 21.43
N ARG A 53 2.62 3.60 21.22
CA ARG A 53 2.59 4.89 20.53
C ARG A 53 3.00 4.73 19.08
N ILE A 54 2.03 4.69 18.17
CA ILE A 54 2.26 4.62 16.71
C ILE A 54 2.18 6.03 16.15
N LYS A 55 3.32 6.56 15.69
CA LYS A 55 3.43 7.92 15.14
C LYS A 55 2.99 7.94 13.69
N VAL A 56 1.92 8.66 13.41
CA VAL A 56 1.30 8.74 12.09
C VAL A 56 1.41 10.17 11.54
N GLU A 57 1.76 10.28 10.27
CA GLU A 57 1.60 11.51 9.48
C GLU A 57 0.45 11.34 8.50
N VAL A 58 -0.38 12.37 8.37
CA VAL A 58 -1.52 12.37 7.44
C VAL A 58 -1.35 13.44 6.39
N LEU A 59 -1.26 13.03 5.14
CA LEU A 59 -1.09 13.92 3.99
C LEU A 59 -2.31 13.85 3.07
N ASN A 60 -2.86 15.01 2.75
CA ASN A 60 -3.98 15.13 1.82
C ASN A 60 -3.49 15.29 0.38
N ALA A 61 -3.71 14.25 -0.43
CA ALA A 61 -3.42 14.24 -1.87
C ALA A 61 -4.70 14.46 -2.70
N THR A 62 -5.62 15.32 -2.22
CA THR A 62 -6.87 15.64 -2.91
C THR A 62 -7.11 17.15 -2.92
N LYS A 63 -8.10 17.58 -3.70
CA LYS A 63 -8.59 18.97 -3.69
C LYS A 63 -9.55 19.27 -2.55
N THR A 64 -9.98 18.26 -1.79
CA THR A 64 -10.95 18.42 -0.71
C THR A 64 -10.30 19.09 0.48
N LYS A 65 -10.72 20.31 0.78
CA LYS A 65 -10.20 21.06 1.94
C LYS A 65 -10.57 20.38 3.25
N GLY A 66 -9.64 20.36 4.20
CA GLY A 66 -9.87 19.85 5.54
C GLY A 66 -9.91 18.32 5.68
N LEU A 67 -9.62 17.56 4.59
CA LEU A 67 -9.66 16.11 4.62
C LEU A 67 -8.59 15.54 5.58
N ALA A 68 -7.35 16.06 5.54
CA ALA A 68 -6.29 15.65 6.47
C ALA A 68 -6.68 15.89 7.93
N ARG A 69 -7.33 17.03 8.25
CA ARG A 69 -7.80 17.31 9.61
C ARG A 69 -8.84 16.30 10.07
N ARG A 70 -9.80 15.93 9.22
CA ARG A 70 -10.82 14.91 9.54
C ARG A 70 -10.18 13.54 9.77
N ALA A 71 -9.25 13.15 8.92
CA ALA A 71 -8.52 11.89 9.08
C ALA A 71 -7.65 11.88 10.35
N THR A 72 -7.06 13.02 10.71
CA THR A 72 -6.32 13.19 11.97
C THR A 72 -7.22 12.94 13.17
N LEU A 73 -8.39 13.56 13.23
CA LEU A 73 -9.36 13.35 14.32
C LEU A 73 -9.79 11.89 14.40
N TYR A 74 -10.15 11.32 13.25
CA TYR A 74 -10.56 9.92 13.14
C TYR A 74 -9.51 8.92 13.64
N LEU A 75 -8.24 9.14 13.33
CA LEU A 75 -7.14 8.29 13.79
C LEU A 75 -6.84 8.51 15.28
N ARG A 76 -6.90 9.75 15.77
CA ARG A 76 -6.71 10.05 17.20
C ARG A 76 -7.79 9.40 18.07
N ASP A 77 -9.04 9.39 17.64
CA ASP A 77 -10.13 8.69 18.32
C ASP A 77 -9.92 7.19 18.44
N ARG A 78 -9.05 6.64 17.57
CA ARG A 78 -8.62 5.23 17.58
C ARG A 78 -7.30 4.99 18.31
N GLY A 79 -6.78 6.00 18.99
CA GLY A 79 -5.55 5.89 19.81
C GLY A 79 -4.24 6.02 19.04
N PHE A 80 -4.28 6.37 17.73
CA PHE A 80 -3.05 6.62 16.97
C PHE A 80 -2.49 8.01 17.29
N ASP A 81 -1.16 8.12 17.43
CA ASP A 81 -0.48 9.38 17.67
C ASP A 81 -0.21 10.12 16.34
N VAL A 82 -1.17 10.92 15.90
CA VAL A 82 -0.97 11.73 14.70
C VAL A 82 -0.12 12.95 15.03
N VAL A 83 1.16 12.89 14.63
CA VAL A 83 2.18 13.90 14.92
C VAL A 83 2.29 14.98 13.85
N GLY A 84 1.77 14.72 12.64
CA GLY A 84 1.81 15.68 11.53
C GLY A 84 0.60 15.53 10.60
N SER A 85 0.17 16.66 10.05
CA SER A 85 -0.82 16.66 8.97
C SER A 85 -0.53 17.78 7.97
N GLY A 86 -0.75 17.52 6.68
CA GLY A 86 -0.43 18.47 5.62
C GLY A 86 -1.17 18.19 4.32
N ASN A 87 -0.82 18.97 3.30
CA ASN A 87 -1.29 18.77 1.93
C ASN A 87 -0.08 18.51 1.03
N VAL A 88 -0.27 17.66 0.02
CA VAL A 88 0.71 17.44 -1.05
C VAL A 88 0.16 17.92 -2.37
N THR A 89 1.07 18.30 -3.27
CA THR A 89 0.68 18.83 -4.59
C THR A 89 0.18 17.71 -5.50
N GLU A 90 0.76 16.51 -5.37
CA GLU A 90 0.37 15.34 -6.15
C GLU A 90 -1.03 14.88 -5.75
N GLN A 91 -1.94 14.76 -6.72
CA GLN A 91 -3.29 14.27 -6.47
C GLN A 91 -3.37 12.77 -6.71
N ARG A 92 -4.14 12.08 -5.85
CA ARG A 92 -4.33 10.64 -5.93
C ARG A 92 -5.80 10.24 -5.89
N ALA A 93 -6.12 9.21 -6.67
CA ALA A 93 -7.45 8.62 -6.66
C ALA A 93 -7.67 7.75 -5.41
N THR A 94 -6.63 7.01 -5.00
CA THR A 94 -6.70 6.02 -3.92
C THR A 94 -5.83 6.40 -2.74
N THR A 95 -6.36 6.16 -1.54
CA THR A 95 -5.64 6.29 -0.28
C THR A 95 -4.62 5.18 -0.15
N ILE A 96 -3.45 5.50 0.36
CA ILE A 96 -2.35 4.55 0.59
C ILE A 96 -1.74 4.80 1.96
N VAL A 97 -1.39 3.73 2.65
CA VAL A 97 -0.65 3.73 3.90
C VAL A 97 0.77 3.25 3.65
N TYR A 98 1.75 4.09 3.94
CA TYR A 98 3.15 3.76 3.81
C TYR A 98 3.72 3.30 5.16
N ASP A 99 4.32 2.11 5.16
CA ASP A 99 5.15 1.65 6.27
C ASP A 99 6.52 2.34 6.20
N ARG A 100 6.87 3.03 7.28
CA ARG A 100 8.16 3.73 7.45
C ARG A 100 8.97 3.18 8.61
N SER A 101 8.42 2.21 9.32
CA SER A 101 9.03 1.61 10.49
C SER A 101 9.56 0.20 10.19
N SER A 102 10.23 -0.38 11.15
CA SER A 102 10.56 -1.81 11.15
C SER A 102 9.41 -2.69 11.69
N HIS A 103 8.24 -2.10 11.92
CA HIS A 103 7.08 -2.75 12.50
C HIS A 103 5.90 -2.80 11.50
N PRO A 104 5.89 -3.74 10.56
CA PRO A 104 4.87 -3.81 9.51
C PRO A 104 3.45 -3.99 10.05
N ASP A 105 3.31 -4.49 11.28
CA ASP A 105 2.02 -4.65 11.94
C ASP A 105 1.35 -3.31 12.27
N TRP A 106 2.14 -2.27 12.55
CA TRP A 106 1.62 -0.94 12.81
C TRP A 106 1.01 -0.29 11.56
N ALA A 107 1.70 -0.42 10.43
CA ALA A 107 1.16 0.03 9.16
C ALA A 107 -0.12 -0.71 8.78
N ARG A 108 -0.19 -2.03 9.05
CA ARG A 108 -1.41 -2.83 8.83
C ARG A 108 -2.57 -2.39 9.74
N LEU A 109 -2.30 -2.01 10.98
CA LEU A 109 -3.32 -1.49 11.90
C LEU A 109 -3.91 -0.17 11.37
N VAL A 110 -3.06 0.78 10.99
CA VAL A 110 -3.47 2.05 10.40
C VAL A 110 -4.23 1.82 9.08
N ALA A 111 -3.74 0.93 8.23
CA ALA A 111 -4.36 0.59 6.96
C ALA A 111 -5.76 0.00 7.13
N ARG A 112 -5.96 -0.86 8.12
CA ARG A 112 -7.30 -1.36 8.49
C ARG A 112 -8.21 -0.24 8.93
N ALA A 113 -7.74 0.66 9.81
CA ALA A 113 -8.52 1.81 10.24
C ALA A 113 -8.91 2.73 9.07
N MET A 114 -8.02 2.89 8.10
CA MET A 114 -8.22 3.78 6.96
C MET A 114 -8.91 3.11 5.76
N HIS A 115 -9.15 1.79 5.82
CA HIS A 115 -9.64 0.97 4.69
C HIS A 115 -8.78 1.15 3.43
N ALA A 116 -7.45 1.13 3.61
CA ALA A 116 -6.48 1.44 2.57
C ALA A 116 -5.41 0.35 2.45
N PRO A 117 -4.82 0.15 1.27
CA PRO A 117 -3.70 -0.76 1.09
C PRO A 117 -2.43 -0.23 1.77
N VAL A 118 -1.55 -1.18 2.17
CA VAL A 118 -0.22 -0.88 2.68
C VAL A 118 0.79 -0.97 1.53
N ALA A 119 1.68 0.01 1.46
CA ALA A 119 2.85 -0.03 0.61
C ALA A 119 4.11 0.17 1.47
N ALA A 120 5.16 -0.57 1.18
CA ALA A 120 6.45 -0.33 1.79
C ALA A 120 7.09 0.91 1.15
N ARG A 121 7.57 1.83 1.96
CA ARG A 121 8.41 2.93 1.53
C ARG A 121 9.67 2.92 2.37
N SER A 122 10.79 2.53 1.78
CA SER A 122 12.08 2.53 2.44
C SER A 122 12.64 3.96 2.54
N ASP A 123 11.92 4.82 3.23
CA ASP A 123 12.35 6.18 3.51
C ASP A 123 12.64 6.25 5.00
N SER A 124 13.90 6.40 5.33
CA SER A 124 14.47 6.35 6.68
C SER A 124 14.13 7.56 7.54
N SER A 125 12.86 7.97 7.57
CA SER A 125 12.40 8.94 8.55
C SER A 125 12.38 8.28 9.93
N ARG A 126 13.39 8.50 10.73
CA ARG A 126 13.51 7.99 12.13
C ARG A 126 12.41 8.52 13.06
N TYR A 127 11.55 9.41 12.59
CA TYR A 127 10.58 10.13 13.42
C TYR A 127 9.14 9.70 13.19
N LEU A 128 8.86 8.96 12.11
CA LEU A 128 7.52 8.53 11.72
C LEU A 128 7.48 7.01 11.57
N ASP A 129 6.42 6.40 12.05
CA ASP A 129 6.19 4.98 11.89
C ASP A 129 5.35 4.69 10.65
N VAL A 130 4.37 5.56 10.39
CA VAL A 130 3.41 5.38 9.30
C VAL A 130 3.08 6.73 8.65
N THR A 131 2.98 6.77 7.32
CA THR A 131 2.43 7.91 6.59
C THR A 131 1.17 7.50 5.85
N VAL A 132 0.07 8.20 6.08
CA VAL A 132 -1.20 8.05 5.37
C VAL A 132 -1.29 9.11 4.29
N LEU A 133 -1.39 8.68 3.03
CA LEU A 133 -1.62 9.57 1.90
C LEU A 133 -3.07 9.41 1.44
N LEU A 134 -3.90 10.42 1.72
CA LEU A 134 -5.34 10.39 1.44
C LEU A 134 -5.61 10.59 -0.05
N GLY A 135 -6.38 9.69 -0.63
CA GLY A 135 -6.93 9.79 -1.98
C GLY A 135 -8.39 10.24 -2.01
N ASN A 136 -8.91 10.39 -3.22
CA ASN A 136 -10.30 10.80 -3.44
C ASN A 136 -11.33 9.74 -3.03
N ASP A 137 -10.91 8.52 -2.78
CA ASP A 137 -11.74 7.38 -2.34
C ASP A 137 -12.08 7.45 -0.83
N TRP A 138 -11.23 8.08 -0.02
CA TRP A 138 -11.46 8.13 1.41
C TRP A 138 -12.59 9.09 1.78
N ARG A 139 -13.55 8.58 2.55
CA ARG A 139 -14.66 9.35 3.10
C ARG A 139 -14.60 9.30 4.61
N PRO A 140 -14.53 10.46 5.28
CA PRO A 140 -14.63 10.50 6.74
C PRO A 140 -15.98 9.94 7.16
N PRO A 141 -16.01 9.07 8.19
CA PRO A 141 -17.28 8.68 8.79
C PRO A 141 -18.02 9.92 9.30
N PRO A 142 -19.35 9.87 9.39
CA PRO A 142 -20.12 10.96 9.99
C PRO A 142 -19.59 11.19 11.41
N LEU A 143 -19.28 12.44 11.73
CA LEU A 143 -18.90 12.81 13.09
C LEU A 143 -20.06 12.43 14.02
N PRO A 144 -19.82 11.71 15.13
CA PRO A 144 -20.85 11.56 16.13
C PRO A 144 -21.22 12.97 16.59
N PHE A 145 -22.49 13.34 16.42
CA PHE A 145 -23.01 14.55 17.01
C PHE A 145 -22.92 14.36 18.52
N HIS A 146 -21.97 15.02 19.15
CA HIS A 146 -22.03 15.25 20.58
C HIS A 146 -23.00 16.44 20.76
N PRO A 147 -24.14 16.26 21.45
CA PRO A 147 -25.05 17.36 21.79
C PRO A 147 -24.39 18.34 22.71
#